data_415f8ab5b1bab6ede01b4144b9d45f7f
#
_entry.id   415f8ab5b1bab6ede01b4144b9d45f7f
#
_cell.length_a   1.000
_cell.length_b   1.000
_cell.length_c   1.000
_cell.angle_alpha   90.00
_cell.angle_beta   90.00
_cell.angle_gamma   90.00
#
_symmetry.space_group_name_H-M   'P 1'
#
loop_
_entity.id
_entity.type
_entity.pdbx_description
1 polymer ?
#
loop_
_entity_poly.entity_id
_entity_poly.type
_entity_poly.pdbx_seq_one_letter_code
_entity_poly.pdbx_strand_id
1 'polypeptide(L)'
;MEKAANASYRVVAVISASYARKADERKGGTGVEAQMLSTRLYESMHSDQVIPIIRNNPTAPPLLPAFLGGRLWLDFRDDQAMEAAYERLIRDIHNAPVDIVPTLGPNPFEGKSGIEARLEIRNSPLRWHSPGLTGDVEFIYSQNSGMYTTGTGSCQFTLELSPRGTSSVYAYRDPLDIKHVAMIEKVESRRPLLADVSQFDTSSRAVGAGIDEAIVLHNKNDYWAIVIITAIFERQKLNPEKVIQFRYTIQSNRTANLHDAVPDIQSQDGGKL
;
A
#
# COMPACT_ATOMS: atom_id res chain seq x y z
N MET A 1 -35.38 18.75 6.82
CA MET A 1 -34.46 17.61 6.67
C MET A 1 -34.66 16.82 5.39
N GLU A 2 -35.85 16.36 5.08
CA GLU A 2 -36.15 15.56 3.88
C GLU A 2 -35.70 16.21 2.57
N LYS A 3 -35.99 17.51 2.35
CA LYS A 3 -35.52 18.25 1.15
C LYS A 3 -34.00 18.39 1.09
N ALA A 4 -33.32 18.60 2.22
CA ALA A 4 -31.87 18.72 2.26
C ALA A 4 -31.20 17.35 2.01
N ALA A 5 -31.74 16.29 2.61
CA ALA A 5 -31.25 14.94 2.39
C ALA A 5 -31.43 14.47 0.93
N ASN A 6 -32.52 14.87 0.27
CA ASN A 6 -32.81 14.53 -1.12
C ASN A 6 -31.96 15.34 -2.15
N ALA A 7 -31.44 16.49 -1.74
CA ALA A 7 -30.56 17.33 -2.56
C ALA A 7 -29.06 17.08 -2.37
N SER A 8 -28.68 16.36 -1.29
CA SER A 8 -27.27 16.15 -0.94
C SER A 8 -26.72 14.86 -1.54
N TYR A 9 -25.57 14.94 -2.18
CA TYR A 9 -24.86 13.78 -2.70
C TYR A 9 -24.29 12.89 -1.57
N ARG A 10 -23.95 13.46 -0.41
CA ARG A 10 -23.43 12.75 0.74
C ARG A 10 -24.03 13.25 2.05
N VAL A 11 -24.28 12.33 2.98
CA VAL A 11 -24.83 12.60 4.31
C VAL A 11 -23.85 12.10 5.36
N VAL A 12 -23.36 12.99 6.22
CA VAL A 12 -22.55 12.62 7.38
C VAL A 12 -23.49 12.32 8.54
N ALA A 13 -23.51 11.06 8.98
CA ALA A 13 -24.33 10.62 10.10
C ALA A 13 -23.50 10.54 11.38
N VAL A 14 -23.79 11.40 12.37
CA VAL A 14 -23.11 11.41 13.67
C VAL A 14 -23.74 10.39 14.59
N ILE A 15 -23.04 9.32 14.91
CA ILE A 15 -23.55 8.19 15.69
C ILE A 15 -23.03 8.26 17.12
N SER A 16 -23.88 8.74 18.02
CA SER A 16 -23.67 8.60 19.45
C SER A 16 -24.33 7.34 19.99
N ALA A 17 -23.95 6.89 21.18
CA ALA A 17 -24.59 5.75 21.84
C ALA A 17 -26.11 5.96 22.06
N SER A 18 -26.53 7.21 22.31
CA SER A 18 -27.96 7.54 22.47
C SER A 18 -28.70 7.53 21.13
N TYR A 19 -28.03 8.01 20.04
CA TYR A 19 -28.58 7.96 18.69
C TYR A 19 -28.80 6.52 18.25
N ALA A 20 -27.79 5.64 18.42
CA ALA A 20 -27.87 4.25 18.00
C ALA A 20 -29.07 3.54 18.64
N ARG A 21 -29.27 3.69 19.97
CA ARG A 21 -30.41 3.09 20.68
C ARG A 21 -31.76 3.61 20.20
N LYS A 22 -31.90 4.94 20.05
CA LYS A 22 -33.18 5.56 19.62
C LYS A 22 -33.51 5.20 18.17
N ALA A 23 -32.49 5.06 17.30
CA ALA A 23 -32.66 4.66 15.91
C ALA A 23 -33.23 3.23 15.81
N ASP A 24 -32.66 2.28 16.57
CA ASP A 24 -33.13 0.89 16.59
C ASP A 24 -34.52 0.75 17.26
N GLU A 25 -34.79 1.51 18.31
CA GLU A 25 -36.11 1.58 18.98
C GLU A 25 -37.15 2.33 18.13
N ARG A 26 -36.76 2.99 17.03
CA ARG A 26 -37.62 3.84 16.16
C ARG A 26 -38.38 4.91 16.93
N LYS A 27 -37.77 5.51 17.96
CA LYS A 27 -38.39 6.52 18.82
C LYS A 27 -38.11 7.96 18.35
N GLY A 28 -39.17 8.77 18.27
CA GLY A 28 -39.09 10.20 18.04
C GLY A 28 -38.51 10.58 16.67
N GLY A 29 -37.97 11.80 16.56
CA GLY A 29 -37.35 12.31 15.32
C GLY A 29 -36.17 11.47 14.85
N THR A 30 -35.38 10.93 15.78
CA THR A 30 -34.24 10.03 15.47
C THR A 30 -34.69 8.76 14.74
N GLY A 31 -35.85 8.20 15.12
CA GLY A 31 -36.42 7.03 14.43
C GLY A 31 -36.84 7.33 13.00
N VAL A 32 -37.40 8.52 12.75
CA VAL A 32 -37.75 8.98 11.40
C VAL A 32 -36.50 9.19 10.54
N GLU A 33 -35.48 9.83 11.10
CA GLU A 33 -34.19 10.03 10.42
C GLU A 33 -33.52 8.69 10.05
N ALA A 34 -33.49 7.75 11.00
CA ALA A 34 -32.96 6.42 10.79
C ALA A 34 -33.72 5.66 9.68
N GLN A 35 -35.03 5.80 9.63
CA GLN A 35 -35.86 5.21 8.57
C GLN A 35 -35.55 5.80 7.20
N MET A 36 -35.42 7.13 7.09
CA MET A 36 -35.04 7.81 5.86
C MET A 36 -33.64 7.38 5.35
N LEU A 37 -32.67 7.30 6.27
CA LEU A 37 -31.31 6.86 5.92
C LEU A 37 -31.29 5.39 5.52
N SER A 38 -32.05 4.52 6.23
CA SER A 38 -32.12 3.11 5.89
C SER A 38 -32.75 2.87 4.53
N THR A 39 -33.84 3.59 4.18
CA THR A 39 -34.48 3.50 2.87
C THR A 39 -33.47 3.84 1.74
N ARG A 40 -32.74 4.93 1.90
CA ARG A 40 -31.70 5.33 0.92
C ARG A 40 -30.60 4.29 0.76
N LEU A 41 -30.17 3.70 1.87
CA LEU A 41 -29.14 2.65 1.85
C LEU A 41 -29.62 1.36 1.16
N TYR A 42 -30.94 1.07 1.25
CA TYR A 42 -31.55 -0.07 0.57
C TYR A 42 -31.78 0.21 -0.93
N GLU A 43 -32.15 1.42 -1.30
CA GLU A 43 -32.38 1.79 -2.71
C GLU A 43 -31.08 1.82 -3.52
N SER A 44 -29.95 2.05 -2.87
CA SER A 44 -28.63 2.04 -3.51
C SER A 44 -27.63 1.21 -2.71
N MET A 45 -27.68 -0.13 -2.86
CA MET A 45 -26.83 -1.08 -2.12
C MET A 45 -25.32 -0.81 -2.22
N HIS A 46 -24.89 0.02 -3.16
CA HIS A 46 -23.49 0.40 -3.39
C HIS A 46 -23.23 1.89 -3.12
N SER A 47 -24.13 2.61 -2.41
CA SER A 47 -23.96 4.04 -2.27
C SER A 47 -23.06 4.41 -1.09
N ASP A 48 -22.01 5.15 -1.40
CA ASP A 48 -21.17 5.87 -0.44
C ASP A 48 -21.84 7.16 0.05
N GLN A 49 -23.18 7.25 -0.06
CA GLN A 49 -23.93 8.46 0.26
C GLN A 49 -23.98 8.76 1.75
N VAL A 50 -23.90 7.75 2.60
CA VAL A 50 -23.93 7.91 4.06
C VAL A 50 -22.56 7.58 4.65
N ILE A 51 -21.93 8.58 5.25
CA ILE A 51 -20.65 8.47 5.95
C ILE A 51 -20.93 8.45 7.46
N PRO A 52 -20.84 7.29 8.13
CA PRO A 52 -21.02 7.24 9.57
C PRO A 52 -19.77 7.76 10.28
N ILE A 53 -19.95 8.67 11.24
CA ILE A 53 -18.88 9.08 12.16
C ILE A 53 -19.29 8.76 13.59
N ILE A 54 -18.35 8.26 14.39
CA ILE A 54 -18.59 7.86 15.78
C ILE A 54 -18.13 8.97 16.72
N ARG A 55 -19.07 9.50 17.52
CA ARG A 55 -18.80 10.50 18.55
C ARG A 55 -19.68 10.24 19.77
N ASN A 56 -19.18 10.49 20.98
CA ASN A 56 -19.92 10.23 22.23
C ASN A 56 -20.51 8.80 22.32
N ASN A 57 -19.70 7.81 21.96
CA ASN A 57 -20.04 6.39 21.91
C ASN A 57 -18.92 5.57 22.56
N PRO A 58 -18.90 5.47 23.90
CA PRO A 58 -17.73 4.98 24.66
C PRO A 58 -17.53 3.46 24.60
N THR A 59 -18.47 2.71 24.02
CA THR A 59 -18.36 1.24 23.96
C THR A 59 -17.30 0.78 22.95
N ALA A 60 -16.68 -0.37 23.19
CA ALA A 60 -15.74 -1.04 22.30
C ALA A 60 -16.24 -2.48 22.04
N PRO A 61 -16.73 -2.81 20.83
CA PRO A 61 -16.94 -1.93 19.67
C PRO A 61 -18.04 -0.87 19.91
N PRO A 62 -18.05 0.23 19.11
CA PRO A 62 -19.07 1.25 19.24
C PRO A 62 -20.47 0.70 18.90
N LEU A 63 -21.49 1.23 19.57
CA LEU A 63 -22.88 0.92 19.24
C LEU A 63 -23.25 1.54 17.90
N LEU A 64 -23.65 0.72 16.95
CA LEU A 64 -24.15 1.13 15.65
C LEU A 64 -25.62 0.77 15.50
N PRO A 65 -26.45 1.62 14.87
CA PRO A 65 -27.80 1.21 14.48
C PRO A 65 -27.74 0.01 13.52
N ALA A 66 -28.71 -0.87 13.61
CA ALA A 66 -28.78 -2.10 12.80
C ALA A 66 -28.66 -1.84 11.28
N PHE A 67 -29.24 -0.71 10.79
CA PHE A 67 -29.19 -0.34 9.38
C PHE A 67 -27.79 0.08 8.88
N LEU A 68 -26.84 0.35 9.77
CA LEU A 68 -25.43 0.64 9.49
C LEU A 68 -24.52 -0.57 9.69
N GLY A 69 -25.07 -1.71 10.09
CA GLY A 69 -24.30 -2.94 10.32
C GLY A 69 -23.47 -3.34 9.09
N GLY A 70 -22.17 -3.61 9.31
CA GLY A 70 -21.24 -3.99 8.26
C GLY A 70 -20.65 -2.83 7.43
N ARG A 71 -20.99 -1.57 7.72
CA ARG A 71 -20.38 -0.40 7.07
C ARG A 71 -19.16 0.09 7.82
N LEU A 72 -18.18 0.59 7.05
CA LEU A 72 -17.03 1.30 7.62
C LEU A 72 -17.50 2.64 8.19
N TRP A 73 -16.86 3.08 9.25
CA TRP A 73 -17.14 4.33 9.95
C TRP A 73 -15.85 5.04 10.33
N LEU A 74 -15.92 6.34 10.54
CA LEU A 74 -14.79 7.16 10.99
C LEU A 74 -14.87 7.39 12.49
N ASP A 75 -13.75 7.23 13.20
CA ASP A 75 -13.70 7.39 14.65
C ASP A 75 -13.34 8.82 15.06
N PHE A 76 -14.27 9.52 15.67
CA PHE A 76 -14.10 10.87 16.20
C PHE A 76 -14.18 10.89 17.74
N ARG A 77 -13.95 9.76 18.42
CA ARG A 77 -14.02 9.65 19.87
C ARG A 77 -12.76 10.19 20.56
N ASP A 78 -11.63 10.11 19.89
CA ASP A 78 -10.36 10.58 20.40
C ASP A 78 -10.08 12.00 19.91
N ASP A 79 -10.03 12.96 20.86
CA ASP A 79 -9.74 14.35 20.55
C ASP A 79 -8.27 14.56 20.09
N GLN A 80 -7.36 13.68 20.47
CA GLN A 80 -5.96 13.72 20.03
C GLN A 80 -5.82 13.32 18.55
N ALA A 81 -6.69 12.44 18.07
CA ALA A 81 -6.71 11.97 16.69
C ALA A 81 -7.70 12.75 15.78
N MET A 82 -8.28 13.85 16.28
CA MET A 82 -9.35 14.61 15.62
C MET A 82 -8.93 15.07 14.21
N GLU A 83 -7.74 15.64 14.06
CA GLU A 83 -7.25 16.17 12.77
C GLU A 83 -7.14 15.07 11.72
N ALA A 84 -6.59 13.90 12.10
CA ALA A 84 -6.47 12.76 11.19
C ALA A 84 -7.84 12.19 10.79
N ALA A 85 -8.80 12.15 11.73
CA ALA A 85 -10.16 11.71 11.44
C ALA A 85 -10.89 12.72 10.53
N TYR A 86 -10.67 14.01 10.74
CA TYR A 86 -11.22 15.08 9.92
C TYR A 86 -10.66 15.06 8.49
N GLU A 87 -9.36 14.88 8.33
CA GLU A 87 -8.75 14.73 7.01
C GLU A 87 -9.37 13.57 6.22
N ARG A 88 -9.55 12.40 6.88
CA ARG A 88 -10.21 11.24 6.25
C ARG A 88 -11.65 11.55 5.84
N LEU A 89 -12.40 12.27 6.68
CA LEU A 89 -13.77 12.69 6.36
C LEU A 89 -13.81 13.60 5.13
N ILE A 90 -12.93 14.60 5.06
CA ILE A 90 -12.86 15.51 3.91
C ILE A 90 -12.50 14.76 2.63
N ARG A 91 -11.53 13.85 2.70
CA ARG A 91 -11.15 12.99 1.57
C ARG A 91 -12.31 12.13 1.11
N ASP A 92 -13.07 11.55 2.02
CA ASP A 92 -14.24 10.72 1.70
C ASP A 92 -15.36 11.57 1.07
N ILE A 93 -15.66 12.75 1.62
CA ILE A 93 -16.64 13.68 1.04
C ILE A 93 -16.28 14.06 -0.40
N HIS A 94 -14.99 14.30 -0.68
CA HIS A 94 -14.49 14.71 -1.98
C HIS A 94 -14.10 13.56 -2.90
N ASN A 95 -14.31 12.30 -2.48
CA ASN A 95 -13.89 11.11 -3.20
C ASN A 95 -12.40 11.14 -3.62
N ALA A 96 -11.54 11.58 -2.69
CA ALA A 96 -10.10 11.74 -2.84
C ALA A 96 -9.34 10.79 -1.91
N PRO A 97 -9.37 9.46 -2.17
CA PRO A 97 -8.69 8.48 -1.31
C PRO A 97 -7.17 8.74 -1.30
N VAL A 98 -6.52 8.40 -0.18
CA VAL A 98 -5.05 8.46 -0.05
C VAL A 98 -4.41 7.47 -1.01
N ASP A 99 -4.97 6.27 -1.06
CA ASP A 99 -4.52 5.19 -1.94
C ASP A 99 -5.44 5.13 -3.16
N ILE A 100 -4.91 5.52 -4.31
CA ILE A 100 -5.64 5.42 -5.58
C ILE A 100 -5.54 3.97 -6.04
N VAL A 101 -6.68 3.27 -6.08
CA VAL A 101 -6.73 1.94 -6.70
C VAL A 101 -6.41 2.08 -8.18
N PRO A 102 -5.33 1.45 -8.71
CA PRO A 102 -5.03 1.50 -10.13
C PRO A 102 -6.20 0.96 -10.95
N THR A 103 -6.42 1.53 -12.13
CA THR A 103 -7.39 0.99 -13.07
C THR A 103 -7.00 -0.46 -13.43
N LEU A 104 -7.97 -1.36 -13.39
CA LEU A 104 -7.76 -2.73 -13.87
C LEU A 104 -7.24 -2.67 -15.31
N GLY A 105 -6.17 -3.41 -15.58
CA GLY A 105 -5.69 -3.60 -16.94
C GLY A 105 -6.74 -4.31 -17.82
N PRO A 106 -6.51 -4.39 -19.14
CA PRO A 106 -7.41 -5.10 -20.03
C PRO A 106 -7.57 -6.56 -19.59
N ASN A 107 -8.77 -7.10 -19.79
CA ASN A 107 -9.06 -8.49 -19.44
C ASN A 107 -8.18 -9.44 -20.29
N PRO A 108 -7.22 -10.18 -19.70
CA PRO A 108 -6.31 -11.03 -20.47
C PRO A 108 -7.00 -12.24 -21.14
N PHE A 109 -8.24 -12.52 -20.75
CA PHE A 109 -9.04 -13.63 -21.28
C PHE A 109 -10.00 -13.19 -22.41
N GLU A 110 -10.10 -11.89 -22.69
CA GLU A 110 -11.01 -11.39 -23.71
C GLU A 110 -10.59 -11.85 -25.11
N GLY A 111 -11.48 -12.60 -25.79
CA GLY A 111 -11.24 -13.11 -27.13
C GLY A 111 -10.20 -14.23 -27.27
N LYS A 112 -9.74 -14.83 -26.16
CA LYS A 112 -8.69 -15.87 -26.13
C LYS A 112 -9.14 -17.15 -25.48
N SER A 113 -8.58 -18.29 -25.91
CA SER A 113 -8.75 -19.55 -25.18
C SER A 113 -8.04 -19.45 -23.80
N GLY A 114 -8.52 -20.21 -22.81
CA GLY A 114 -7.93 -20.22 -21.48
C GLY A 114 -6.44 -20.62 -21.45
N ILE A 115 -5.97 -21.41 -22.44
CA ILE A 115 -4.57 -21.82 -22.57
C ILE A 115 -3.73 -20.65 -23.11
N GLU A 116 -4.19 -19.97 -24.17
CA GLU A 116 -3.51 -18.81 -24.75
C GLU A 116 -3.36 -17.67 -23.76
N ALA A 117 -4.43 -17.34 -23.03
CA ALA A 117 -4.40 -16.32 -21.99
C ALA A 117 -3.41 -16.67 -20.86
N ARG A 118 -3.35 -17.94 -20.43
CA ARG A 118 -2.38 -18.39 -19.42
C ARG A 118 -0.92 -18.28 -19.91
N LEU A 119 -0.67 -18.63 -21.19
CA LEU A 119 0.67 -18.49 -21.78
C LEU A 119 1.06 -17.03 -21.90
N GLU A 120 0.15 -16.15 -22.27
CA GLU A 120 0.43 -14.72 -22.38
C GLU A 120 0.71 -14.08 -21.01
N ILE A 121 -0.11 -14.37 -19.99
CA ILE A 121 0.12 -13.95 -18.61
C ILE A 121 1.50 -14.44 -18.11
N ARG A 122 1.81 -15.71 -18.37
CA ARG A 122 3.10 -16.31 -18.00
C ARG A 122 4.28 -15.64 -18.66
N ASN A 123 4.14 -15.22 -19.90
CA ASN A 123 5.20 -14.61 -20.73
C ASN A 123 5.16 -13.07 -20.68
N SER A 124 4.20 -12.48 -19.98
CA SER A 124 4.05 -11.02 -19.88
C SER A 124 5.26 -10.40 -19.18
N PRO A 125 5.88 -9.37 -19.75
CA PRO A 125 6.92 -8.58 -19.07
C PRO A 125 6.40 -7.94 -17.76
N LEU A 126 5.09 -7.67 -17.65
CA LEU A 126 4.45 -7.11 -16.46
C LEU A 126 4.57 -8.00 -15.23
N ARG A 127 4.83 -9.31 -15.42
CA ARG A 127 5.10 -10.25 -14.33
C ARG A 127 6.34 -9.86 -13.49
N TRP A 128 7.27 -9.12 -14.09
CA TRP A 128 8.53 -8.73 -13.51
C TRP A 128 8.60 -7.21 -13.28
N HIS A 129 7.44 -6.58 -13.10
CA HIS A 129 7.34 -5.14 -12.99
C HIS A 129 6.31 -4.72 -11.95
N SER A 130 6.70 -3.82 -11.05
CA SER A 130 5.84 -3.11 -10.10
C SER A 130 5.86 -1.62 -10.42
N PRO A 131 4.78 -1.03 -10.95
CA PRO A 131 4.78 0.35 -11.42
C PRO A 131 4.73 1.41 -10.31
N GLY A 132 4.41 1.03 -9.05
CA GLY A 132 4.30 1.93 -7.92
C GLY A 132 5.65 2.52 -7.47
N LEU A 133 5.58 3.60 -6.67
CA LEU A 133 6.77 4.17 -6.03
C LEU A 133 7.19 3.39 -4.79
N THR A 134 6.31 2.58 -4.23
CA THR A 134 6.57 1.70 -3.09
C THR A 134 5.92 0.34 -3.32
N GLY A 135 6.42 -0.70 -2.69
CA GLY A 135 5.78 -2.01 -2.74
C GLY A 135 6.58 -3.10 -2.06
N ASP A 136 5.87 -4.20 -1.76
CA ASP A 136 6.45 -5.47 -1.34
C ASP A 136 6.40 -6.43 -2.52
N VAL A 137 7.52 -7.08 -2.82
CA VAL A 137 7.71 -7.93 -3.99
C VAL A 137 8.22 -9.30 -3.57
N GLU A 138 7.64 -10.34 -4.16
CA GLU A 138 8.21 -11.68 -4.17
C GLU A 138 8.65 -12.01 -5.60
N PHE A 139 9.92 -12.28 -5.80
CA PHE A 139 10.52 -12.47 -7.10
C PHE A 139 11.36 -13.75 -7.17
N ILE A 140 11.09 -14.58 -8.19
CA ILE A 140 11.93 -15.75 -8.48
C ILE A 140 13.11 -15.28 -9.35
N TYR A 141 14.22 -14.90 -8.71
CA TYR A 141 15.36 -14.30 -9.39
C TYR A 141 16.23 -15.29 -10.20
N SER A 142 15.92 -16.57 -10.18
CA SER A 142 16.41 -17.54 -11.16
C SER A 142 15.69 -17.46 -12.52
N GLN A 143 14.65 -16.64 -12.61
CA GLN A 143 13.91 -16.36 -13.85
C GLN A 143 14.23 -14.95 -14.36
N ASN A 144 13.81 -14.64 -15.59
CA ASN A 144 13.99 -13.33 -16.22
C ASN A 144 15.43 -12.78 -16.14
N SER A 145 16.44 -13.64 -16.19
CA SER A 145 17.86 -13.26 -16.04
C SER A 145 18.15 -12.49 -14.73
N GLY A 146 17.34 -12.69 -13.68
CA GLY A 146 17.47 -11.98 -12.41
C GLY A 146 16.95 -10.55 -12.43
N MET A 147 16.26 -10.12 -13.48
CA MET A 147 15.81 -8.73 -13.64
C MET A 147 14.39 -8.53 -13.13
N TYR A 148 14.20 -7.49 -12.33
CA TYR A 148 12.91 -6.99 -11.86
C TYR A 148 12.87 -5.47 -11.97
N THR A 149 11.77 -4.92 -12.50
CA THR A 149 11.62 -3.48 -12.70
C THR A 149 10.65 -2.90 -11.67
N THR A 150 11.00 -1.76 -11.09
CA THR A 150 10.15 -0.99 -10.17
C THR A 150 9.98 0.43 -10.67
N GLY A 151 8.83 1.05 -10.37
CA GLY A 151 8.50 2.39 -10.85
C GLY A 151 8.20 2.45 -12.34
N THR A 152 7.99 3.64 -12.86
CA THR A 152 7.68 3.90 -14.28
C THR A 152 8.32 5.19 -14.78
N GLY A 153 8.52 5.29 -16.10
CA GLY A 153 9.04 6.50 -16.74
C GLY A 153 10.39 6.93 -16.18
N SER A 154 10.51 8.18 -15.76
CA SER A 154 11.77 8.71 -15.19
C SER A 154 12.14 8.11 -13.84
N CYS A 155 11.14 7.60 -13.10
CA CYS A 155 11.32 6.94 -11.80
C CYS A 155 11.47 5.42 -11.92
N GLN A 156 11.79 4.89 -13.08
CA GLN A 156 12.01 3.46 -13.28
C GLN A 156 13.37 3.03 -12.78
N PHE A 157 13.41 1.84 -12.17
CA PHE A 157 14.62 1.17 -11.72
C PHE A 157 14.57 -0.31 -12.07
N THR A 158 15.55 -0.80 -12.82
CA THR A 158 15.74 -2.22 -13.09
C THR A 158 16.73 -2.80 -12.08
N LEU A 159 16.25 -3.70 -11.23
CA LEU A 159 17.06 -4.47 -10.30
C LEU A 159 17.52 -5.74 -10.98
N GLU A 160 18.82 -5.94 -11.12
CA GLU A 160 19.43 -7.17 -11.64
C GLU A 160 20.11 -7.90 -10.47
N LEU A 161 19.66 -9.13 -10.21
CA LEU A 161 20.09 -9.95 -9.09
C LEU A 161 20.69 -11.27 -9.53
N SER A 162 21.73 -11.72 -8.81
CA SER A 162 22.24 -13.08 -8.93
C SER A 162 22.54 -13.67 -7.55
N PRO A 163 22.62 -15.02 -7.43
CA PRO A 163 22.92 -15.65 -6.16
C PRO A 163 24.32 -15.30 -5.63
N ARG A 164 24.37 -14.97 -4.31
CA ARG A 164 25.63 -14.90 -3.54
C ARG A 164 25.51 -15.86 -2.36
N GLY A 165 25.74 -17.15 -2.61
CA GLY A 165 25.53 -18.20 -1.61
C GLY A 165 24.03 -18.52 -1.39
N THR A 166 23.66 -18.88 -0.15
CA THR A 166 22.30 -19.33 0.21
C THR A 166 21.41 -18.24 0.80
N SER A 167 22.01 -17.19 1.37
CA SER A 167 21.29 -16.17 2.17
C SER A 167 21.56 -14.74 1.71
N SER A 168 22.21 -14.57 0.57
CA SER A 168 22.49 -13.23 0.01
C SER A 168 22.47 -13.26 -1.51
N VAL A 169 22.37 -12.08 -2.11
CA VAL A 169 22.37 -11.84 -3.55
C VAL A 169 23.42 -10.80 -3.91
N TYR A 170 23.87 -10.83 -5.18
CA TYR A 170 24.51 -9.69 -5.79
C TYR A 170 23.45 -8.83 -6.48
N ALA A 171 23.57 -7.51 -6.35
CA ALA A 171 22.84 -6.53 -7.14
C ALA A 171 23.82 -5.76 -8.03
N TYR A 172 23.48 -5.60 -9.31
CA TYR A 172 24.35 -5.05 -10.32
C TYR A 172 23.89 -3.65 -10.77
N ARG A 173 24.86 -2.82 -11.20
CA ARG A 173 24.59 -1.55 -11.87
C ARG A 173 24.49 -1.66 -13.40
N ASP A 174 24.55 -2.88 -13.94
CA ASP A 174 24.60 -3.15 -15.38
C ASP A 174 23.32 -2.75 -16.15
N PRO A 175 22.10 -2.80 -15.55
CA PRO A 175 20.92 -2.34 -16.23
C PRO A 175 21.06 -0.90 -16.77
N LEU A 176 20.51 -0.68 -17.98
CA LEU A 176 20.71 0.57 -18.72
C LEU A 176 20.18 1.82 -18.02
N ASP A 177 19.19 1.69 -17.17
CA ASP A 177 18.58 2.76 -16.39
C ASP A 177 19.32 3.05 -15.07
N ILE A 178 20.21 2.16 -14.63
CA ILE A 178 20.96 2.31 -13.38
C ILE A 178 22.29 3.04 -13.64
N LYS A 179 22.59 4.02 -12.78
CA LYS A 179 23.81 4.81 -12.76
C LYS A 179 24.78 4.32 -11.68
N HIS A 180 24.23 4.09 -10.49
CA HIS A 180 24.99 3.66 -9.31
C HIS A 180 24.22 2.64 -8.49
N VAL A 181 24.96 1.77 -7.80
CA VAL A 181 24.46 0.83 -6.80
C VAL A 181 25.34 0.90 -5.56
N ALA A 182 24.74 0.91 -4.38
CA ALA A 182 25.41 0.84 -3.08
C ALA A 182 24.67 -0.12 -2.16
N MET A 183 25.31 -0.53 -1.06
CA MET A 183 24.72 -1.41 -0.05
C MET A 183 24.82 -0.78 1.33
N ILE A 184 23.79 -0.96 2.13
CA ILE A 184 23.71 -0.55 3.52
C ILE A 184 23.48 -1.77 4.38
N GLU A 185 24.44 -2.08 5.23
CA GLU A 185 24.31 -3.13 6.24
C GLU A 185 23.40 -2.67 7.37
N LYS A 186 22.57 -3.57 7.90
CA LYS A 186 21.73 -3.33 9.11
C LYS A 186 20.99 -1.99 9.01
N VAL A 187 20.17 -1.85 8.01
CA VAL A 187 19.47 -0.60 7.63
C VAL A 187 18.81 0.11 8.83
N GLU A 188 18.24 -0.63 9.76
CA GLU A 188 17.59 -0.10 10.96
C GLU A 188 18.56 0.69 11.84
N SER A 189 19.74 0.14 12.10
CA SER A 189 20.75 0.81 12.97
C SER A 189 21.45 1.97 12.26
N ARG A 190 21.38 2.03 10.93
CA ARG A 190 22.01 3.07 10.09
C ARG A 190 21.01 4.06 9.50
N ARG A 191 19.79 4.05 9.98
CA ARG A 191 18.71 4.95 9.50
C ARG A 191 19.10 6.43 9.42
N PRO A 192 19.83 7.03 10.36
CA PRO A 192 20.27 8.41 10.23
C PRO A 192 21.13 8.70 8.97
N LEU A 193 21.86 7.71 8.48
CA LEU A 193 22.68 7.84 7.26
C LEU A 193 21.82 7.91 6.00
N LEU A 194 20.55 7.53 6.05
CA LEU A 194 19.61 7.61 4.93
C LEU A 194 19.19 9.05 4.60
N ALA A 195 19.55 10.02 5.45
CA ALA A 195 19.32 11.44 5.17
C ALA A 195 20.10 11.93 3.93
N ASP A 196 21.21 11.26 3.59
CA ASP A 196 21.96 11.49 2.36
C ASP A 196 22.67 10.21 1.91
N VAL A 197 22.01 9.45 1.04
CA VAL A 197 22.56 8.19 0.52
C VAL A 197 23.59 8.39 -0.59
N SER A 198 23.83 9.59 -1.07
CA SER A 198 24.85 9.90 -2.07
C SER A 198 26.28 9.71 -1.54
N GLN A 199 26.46 9.69 -0.22
CA GLN A 199 27.75 9.47 0.43
C GLN A 199 28.22 8.00 0.46
N PHE A 200 27.34 7.04 0.16
CA PHE A 200 27.75 5.63 0.13
C PHE A 200 28.65 5.32 -1.06
N ASP A 201 29.54 4.34 -0.87
CA ASP A 201 30.44 3.89 -1.92
C ASP A 201 29.66 3.26 -3.08
N THR A 202 29.73 3.89 -4.24
CA THR A 202 29.11 3.48 -5.51
C THR A 202 30.12 3.06 -6.56
N SER A 203 31.40 2.88 -6.18
CA SER A 203 32.50 2.55 -7.10
C SER A 203 32.36 1.14 -7.68
N SER A 204 31.76 0.23 -6.95
CA SER A 204 31.61 -1.17 -7.35
C SER A 204 30.57 -1.35 -8.46
N ARG A 205 30.84 -2.29 -9.37
CA ARG A 205 29.88 -2.75 -10.37
C ARG A 205 28.73 -3.54 -9.74
N ALA A 206 29.02 -4.28 -8.67
CA ALA A 206 28.05 -5.09 -7.96
C ALA A 206 28.24 -4.98 -6.45
N VAL A 207 27.17 -5.03 -5.71
CA VAL A 207 27.15 -5.09 -4.25
C VAL A 207 26.45 -6.36 -3.79
N GLY A 208 26.91 -6.92 -2.65
CA GLY A 208 26.27 -8.09 -2.06
C GLY A 208 25.33 -7.62 -0.96
N ALA A 209 24.12 -8.15 -0.91
CA ALA A 209 23.16 -7.86 0.15
C ALA A 209 22.42 -9.12 0.63
N GLY A 210 22.22 -9.24 1.93
CA GLY A 210 21.46 -10.29 2.61
C GLY A 210 20.18 -9.79 3.25
N ILE A 211 19.57 -10.62 4.09
CA ILE A 211 18.35 -10.28 4.82
C ILE A 211 18.66 -9.10 5.78
N ASP A 212 17.73 -8.16 5.93
CA ASP A 212 17.83 -6.93 6.71
C ASP A 212 18.91 -5.94 6.21
N GLU A 213 19.46 -6.18 5.04
CA GLU A 213 20.33 -5.26 4.34
C GLU A 213 19.59 -4.56 3.20
N ALA A 214 20.04 -3.37 2.83
CA ALA A 214 19.43 -2.60 1.77
C ALA A 214 20.38 -2.36 0.59
N ILE A 215 19.81 -2.38 -0.60
CA ILE A 215 20.43 -1.94 -1.84
C ILE A 215 19.90 -0.54 -2.14
N VAL A 216 20.82 0.42 -2.30
CA VAL A 216 20.49 1.78 -2.77
C VAL A 216 20.78 1.83 -4.27
N LEU A 217 19.83 2.32 -5.04
CA LEU A 217 19.93 2.50 -6.47
C LEU A 217 19.81 3.99 -6.82
N HIS A 218 20.65 4.43 -7.73
CA HIS A 218 20.58 5.74 -8.37
C HIS A 218 20.39 5.54 -9.86
N ASN A 219 19.32 6.06 -10.44
CA ASN A 219 19.04 5.89 -11.86
C ASN A 219 19.65 7.01 -12.71
N LYS A 220 19.61 6.85 -14.03
CA LYS A 220 20.16 7.85 -14.99
C LYS A 220 19.35 9.15 -15.07
N ASN A 221 18.15 9.18 -14.51
CA ASN A 221 17.29 10.37 -14.41
C ASN A 221 17.45 11.09 -13.08
N ASP A 222 18.49 10.73 -12.29
CA ASP A 222 18.84 11.28 -10.98
C ASP A 222 17.79 11.06 -9.90
N TYR A 223 17.01 9.97 -9.98
CA TYR A 223 16.14 9.48 -8.91
C TYR A 223 16.86 8.44 -8.06
N TRP A 224 16.44 8.32 -6.81
CA TRP A 224 16.98 7.39 -5.84
C TRP A 224 15.91 6.40 -5.38
N ALA A 225 16.34 5.16 -5.16
CA ALA A 225 15.49 4.12 -4.59
C ALA A 225 16.25 3.30 -3.56
N ILE A 226 15.52 2.74 -2.59
CA ILE A 226 16.02 1.79 -1.61
C ILE A 226 15.23 0.49 -1.77
N VAL A 227 15.94 -0.63 -1.72
CA VAL A 227 15.39 -1.98 -1.75
C VAL A 227 15.90 -2.73 -0.53
N ILE A 228 15.01 -3.06 0.40
CA ILE A 228 15.30 -3.76 1.64
C ILE A 228 14.96 -5.24 1.46
N ILE A 229 15.92 -6.12 1.66
CA ILE A 229 15.72 -7.56 1.52
C ILE A 229 15.07 -8.10 2.79
N THR A 230 13.89 -8.69 2.67
CA THR A 230 13.12 -9.23 3.78
C THR A 230 13.21 -10.75 3.92
N ALA A 231 13.42 -11.47 2.81
CA ALA A 231 13.65 -12.91 2.83
C ALA A 231 14.39 -13.38 1.58
N ILE A 232 15.17 -14.46 1.74
CA ILE A 232 15.80 -15.21 0.64
C ILE A 232 15.61 -16.70 0.96
N PHE A 233 15.02 -17.45 0.03
CA PHE A 233 14.76 -18.88 0.25
C PHE A 233 14.67 -19.65 -1.07
N GLU A 234 14.70 -20.97 -0.98
CA GLU A 234 14.48 -21.86 -2.12
C GLU A 234 13.07 -22.47 -2.03
N ARG A 235 12.34 -22.43 -3.11
CA ARG A 235 11.04 -23.07 -3.28
C ARG A 235 11.26 -24.35 -4.09
N GLN A 236 10.68 -25.46 -3.66
CA GLN A 236 10.79 -26.81 -4.25
C GLN A 236 12.17 -27.49 -4.11
N LYS A 237 12.15 -28.76 -3.67
CA LYS A 237 13.37 -29.55 -3.45
C LYS A 237 13.95 -30.17 -4.73
N LEU A 238 13.12 -30.49 -5.72
CA LEU A 238 13.53 -31.22 -6.94
C LEU A 238 13.98 -30.30 -8.09
N ASN A 239 13.50 -29.05 -8.11
CA ASN A 239 13.94 -28.02 -9.05
C ASN A 239 13.93 -26.69 -8.27
N PRO A 240 14.99 -26.36 -7.53
CA PRO A 240 14.98 -25.25 -6.60
C PRO A 240 14.83 -23.92 -7.33
N GLU A 241 13.71 -23.25 -7.10
CA GLU A 241 13.51 -21.87 -7.50
C GLU A 241 14.05 -20.95 -6.41
N LYS A 242 15.01 -20.10 -6.77
CA LYS A 242 15.56 -19.10 -5.84
C LYS A 242 14.66 -17.89 -5.78
N VAL A 243 14.09 -17.66 -4.60
CA VAL A 243 13.12 -16.61 -4.33
C VAL A 243 13.72 -15.56 -3.43
N ILE A 244 13.47 -14.31 -3.73
CA ILE A 244 13.76 -13.17 -2.88
C ILE A 244 12.47 -12.42 -2.59
N GLN A 245 12.29 -12.01 -1.34
CA GLN A 245 11.28 -11.02 -0.95
C GLN A 245 12.00 -9.74 -0.59
N PHE A 246 11.47 -8.62 -1.06
CA PHE A 246 12.02 -7.32 -0.76
C PHE A 246 10.91 -6.25 -0.74
N ARG A 247 11.14 -5.23 0.06
CA ARG A 247 10.38 -3.99 0.03
C ARG A 247 11.18 -2.93 -0.68
N TYR A 248 10.53 -2.10 -1.49
CA TYR A 248 11.21 -0.98 -2.14
C TYR A 248 10.45 0.33 -1.94
N THR A 249 11.23 1.42 -1.97
CA THR A 249 10.71 2.79 -2.00
C THR A 249 11.54 3.62 -2.96
N ILE A 250 10.86 4.34 -3.85
CA ILE A 250 11.44 5.25 -4.83
C ILE A 250 11.16 6.67 -4.38
N GLN A 251 12.21 7.50 -4.28
CA GLN A 251 12.08 8.91 -3.95
C GLN A 251 11.67 9.71 -5.18
N SER A 252 10.51 10.38 -5.10
CA SER A 252 9.91 11.09 -6.25
C SER A 252 10.49 12.49 -6.49
N ASN A 253 11.27 13.04 -5.56
CA ASN A 253 11.77 14.42 -5.60
C ASN A 253 13.25 14.58 -6.00
N ARG A 254 13.88 13.51 -6.49
CA ARG A 254 15.32 13.46 -6.89
C ARG A 254 16.31 13.77 -5.76
N THR A 255 15.89 13.82 -4.51
CA THR A 255 16.83 13.98 -3.40
C THR A 255 17.45 12.65 -3.02
N ALA A 256 18.69 12.68 -2.53
CA ALA A 256 19.35 11.51 -1.94
C ALA A 256 18.86 11.21 -0.50
N ASN A 257 17.80 11.85 -0.05
CA ASN A 257 17.21 11.62 1.26
C ASN A 257 16.17 10.51 1.20
N LEU A 258 16.53 9.36 1.77
CA LEU A 258 15.67 8.17 1.89
C LEU A 258 15.29 7.88 3.35
N HIS A 259 15.47 8.84 4.27
CA HIS A 259 15.19 8.65 5.69
C HIS A 259 13.74 8.22 5.96
N ASP A 260 12.79 8.87 5.29
CA ASP A 260 11.36 8.57 5.45
C ASP A 260 10.88 7.41 4.55
N ALA A 261 11.78 6.89 3.71
CA ALA A 261 11.50 5.76 2.84
C ALA A 261 11.51 4.40 3.57
N VAL A 262 12.04 4.35 4.79
CA VAL A 262 12.09 3.15 5.63
C VAL A 262 11.05 3.31 6.74
N PRO A 263 9.94 2.53 6.73
CA PRO A 263 8.94 2.60 7.78
C PRO A 263 9.50 2.17 9.14
N ASP A 264 9.01 2.76 10.24
CA ASP A 264 9.33 2.33 11.59
C ASP A 264 8.79 0.93 11.85
N ILE A 265 9.66 -0.05 12.08
CA ILE A 265 9.29 -1.44 12.39
C ILE A 265 8.66 -1.56 13.81
N GLN A 266 8.80 -0.55 14.67
CA GLN A 266 8.30 -0.60 16.05
C GLN A 266 6.77 -0.59 16.21
N SER A 267 5.99 -0.45 15.15
CA SER A 267 4.52 -0.38 15.23
C SER A 267 3.77 -1.70 14.97
N GLN A 268 4.46 -2.82 14.72
CA GLN A 268 3.78 -4.10 14.43
C GLN A 268 3.78 -5.14 15.57
N ASP A 269 4.43 -4.89 16.70
CA ASP A 269 4.52 -5.88 17.80
C ASP A 269 3.48 -5.66 18.94
N GLY A 270 2.40 -4.91 18.68
CA GLY A 270 1.30 -4.63 19.62
C GLY A 270 0.04 -5.49 19.46
N GLY A 271 0.11 -6.69 18.89
CA GLY A 271 -1.08 -7.50 18.59
C GLY A 271 -0.96 -8.99 18.80
N LYS A 272 -0.37 -9.44 19.93
CA LYS A 272 -0.55 -10.82 20.42
C LYS A 272 -0.58 -10.82 21.94
N LEU A 273 -1.76 -10.78 22.49
CA LEU A 273 -2.19 -11.43 23.75
C LEU A 273 -3.66 -11.79 23.61
#